data_51bcd03321700a20796774753c95b733
#
_entry.id   51bcd03321700a20796774753c95b733
#
_cell.length_a   1.000
_cell.length_b   1.000
_cell.length_c   1.000
_cell.angle_alpha   90.00
_cell.angle_beta   90.00
_cell.angle_gamma   90.00
#
_symmetry.space_group_name_H-M   'P 1'
#
loop_
_entity.id
_entity.type
_entity.pdbx_description
1 polymer ?
#
loop_
_entity_poly.entity_id
_entity_poly.type
_entity_poly.pdbx_seq_one_letter_code
_entity_poly.pdbx_strand_id
1 'polypeptide(L)'
;NLANTIDAGFSRIQFTPDLLPADLIGTLIYSQKKEEFQVKKGPIFNNFILADEINRAPAKVQSALLEAMQERQVTIGTESFPLEEPFLVLATQNPIEQEGTYPLPEAQVDRFMLKVVIDYPAKDDEKLIIRQNLAKEFPKTQPVISASAILAAREVVKEVYLDEKIENYIVDIVFATRNPEDYKLNDYSRLISYGASPRASIALAQAAKAYAFIRQRGYVVPEDIRAVCYDVLRHRIGLTYEAEAENIGTEDIITGILNQIEVP
;
A
#
# COMPACT_ATOMS: atom_id res chain seq x y z
N ASN A 1 5.38 1.67 -16.43
CA ASN A 1 4.75 0.64 -17.27
C ASN A 1 3.28 0.44 -16.91
N LEU A 2 2.90 0.18 -15.63
CA LEU A 2 1.51 -0.08 -15.20
C LEU A 2 0.52 0.99 -15.70
N ALA A 3 0.80 2.28 -15.49
CA ALA A 3 -0.06 3.37 -15.93
C ALA A 3 -0.24 3.39 -17.46
N ASN A 4 0.83 3.14 -18.22
CA ASN A 4 0.75 3.05 -19.69
C ASN A 4 -0.13 1.87 -20.14
N THR A 5 -0.07 0.74 -19.41
CA THR A 5 -0.89 -0.45 -19.71
C THR A 5 -2.39 -0.17 -19.51
N ILE A 6 -2.74 0.78 -18.65
CA ILE A 6 -4.13 1.14 -18.31
C ILE A 6 -4.57 2.42 -19.04
N ASP A 7 -3.69 3.08 -19.79
CA ASP A 7 -3.93 4.40 -20.42
C ASP A 7 -4.37 5.46 -19.40
N ALA A 8 -3.60 5.58 -18.32
CA ALA A 8 -3.91 6.44 -17.18
C ALA A 8 -2.74 7.36 -16.84
N GLY A 9 -3.06 8.51 -16.23
CA GLY A 9 -2.08 9.49 -15.80
C GLY A 9 -1.10 8.92 -14.77
N PHE A 10 0.18 9.27 -14.89
CA PHE A 10 1.24 8.84 -13.99
C PHE A 10 2.11 10.00 -13.56
N SER A 11 2.44 10.05 -12.27
CA SER A 11 3.47 10.94 -11.75
C SER A 11 4.41 10.20 -10.80
N ARG A 12 5.71 10.44 -10.95
CA ARG A 12 6.73 10.04 -9.97
C ARG A 12 7.14 11.28 -9.19
N ILE A 13 7.13 11.16 -7.89
CA ILE A 13 7.50 12.23 -6.95
C ILE A 13 8.61 11.69 -6.08
N GLN A 14 9.80 12.27 -6.20
CA GLN A 14 10.92 11.99 -5.32
C GLN A 14 10.72 12.76 -4.02
N PHE A 15 10.62 12.05 -2.91
CA PHE A 15 10.49 12.64 -1.60
C PHE A 15 11.88 13.05 -1.07
N THR A 16 12.02 14.32 -0.73
CA THR A 16 13.27 14.92 -0.26
C THR A 16 13.02 15.76 0.99
N PRO A 17 14.04 16.06 1.81
CA PRO A 17 13.86 16.83 3.05
C PRO A 17 13.34 18.28 2.83
N ASP A 18 13.52 18.82 1.64
CA ASP A 18 13.11 20.17 1.26
C ASP A 18 11.73 20.23 0.57
N LEU A 19 11.10 19.06 0.30
CA LEU A 19 9.79 18.99 -0.34
C LEU A 19 8.72 19.66 0.55
N LEU A 20 7.85 20.46 -0.06
CA LEU A 20 6.74 21.12 0.60
C LEU A 20 5.39 20.46 0.22
N PRO A 21 4.36 20.52 1.08
CA PRO A 21 3.02 20.06 0.71
C PRO A 21 2.49 20.68 -0.59
N ALA A 22 2.79 21.97 -0.83
CA ALA A 22 2.38 22.66 -2.05
C ALA A 22 2.99 22.08 -3.34
N ASP A 23 4.18 21.46 -3.26
CA ASP A 23 4.83 20.79 -4.39
C ASP A 23 4.08 19.53 -4.78
N LEU A 24 3.41 18.89 -3.82
CA LEU A 24 2.62 17.68 -4.00
C LEU A 24 1.20 18.01 -4.47
N ILE A 25 0.49 18.86 -3.71
CA ILE A 25 -0.94 19.11 -3.92
C ILE A 25 -1.22 20.26 -4.86
N GLY A 26 -0.26 21.17 -5.02
CA GLY A 26 -0.44 22.41 -5.79
C GLY A 26 -0.66 23.63 -4.91
N THR A 27 -0.81 24.78 -5.55
CA THR A 27 -0.90 26.09 -4.87
C THR A 27 -1.71 27.09 -5.66
N LEU A 28 -2.06 28.20 -5.01
CA LEU A 28 -2.63 29.37 -5.67
C LEU A 28 -1.51 30.24 -6.23
N ILE A 29 -1.62 30.61 -7.51
CA ILE A 29 -0.67 31.50 -8.19
C ILE A 29 -1.44 32.73 -8.63
N TYR A 30 -0.91 33.94 -8.31
CA TYR A 30 -1.48 35.16 -8.80
C TYR A 30 -1.12 35.38 -10.28
N SER A 31 -2.13 35.46 -11.13
CA SER A 31 -1.98 35.74 -12.55
C SER A 31 -2.03 37.28 -12.80
N GLN A 32 -0.89 37.90 -13.06
CA GLN A 32 -0.84 39.34 -13.40
C GLN A 32 -1.66 39.69 -14.63
N LYS A 33 -1.82 38.79 -15.60
CA LYS A 33 -2.58 39.05 -16.82
C LYS A 33 -4.11 39.07 -16.59
N LYS A 34 -4.57 38.33 -15.61
CA LYS A 34 -6.01 38.19 -15.30
C LYS A 34 -6.39 38.92 -14.01
N GLU A 35 -5.39 39.41 -13.25
CA GLU A 35 -5.55 40.05 -11.95
C GLU A 35 -6.31 39.15 -10.92
N GLU A 36 -6.17 37.82 -11.04
CA GLU A 36 -6.85 36.84 -10.19
C GLU A 36 -5.89 35.78 -9.72
N PHE A 37 -6.26 35.09 -8.62
CA PHE A 37 -5.59 33.87 -8.17
C PHE A 37 -6.08 32.69 -8.99
N GLN A 38 -5.15 31.87 -9.50
CA GLN A 38 -5.43 30.65 -10.25
C GLN A 38 -4.85 29.46 -9.51
N VAL A 39 -5.59 28.36 -9.48
CA VAL A 39 -5.12 27.10 -8.93
C VAL A 39 -4.14 26.44 -9.91
N LYS A 40 -2.91 26.20 -9.45
CA LYS A 40 -1.96 25.34 -10.11
C LYS A 40 -1.98 23.99 -9.42
N LYS A 41 -2.60 23.01 -10.05
CA LYS A 41 -2.66 21.63 -9.55
C LYS A 41 -1.27 21.00 -9.50
N GLY A 42 -0.98 20.24 -8.43
CA GLY A 42 0.26 19.51 -8.22
C GLY A 42 0.22 18.11 -8.87
N PRO A 43 1.35 17.38 -8.78
CA PRO A 43 1.49 16.05 -9.38
C PRO A 43 0.52 15.00 -8.84
N ILE A 44 -0.09 15.22 -7.66
CA ILE A 44 -1.06 14.29 -7.07
C ILE A 44 -2.34 14.13 -7.90
N PHE A 45 -2.63 15.07 -8.82
CA PHE A 45 -3.78 15.00 -9.73
C PHE A 45 -3.52 14.07 -10.93
N ASN A 46 -2.94 12.92 -10.68
CA ASN A 46 -2.79 11.82 -11.63
C ASN A 46 -3.38 10.54 -11.03
N ASN A 47 -3.71 9.57 -11.88
CA ASN A 47 -4.30 8.30 -11.44
C ASN A 47 -3.32 7.42 -10.66
N PHE A 48 -2.05 7.41 -11.08
CA PHE A 48 -0.98 6.61 -10.48
C PHE A 48 0.13 7.51 -9.98
N ILE A 49 0.36 7.48 -8.68
CA ILE A 49 1.42 8.23 -8.02
C ILE A 49 2.47 7.25 -7.52
N LEU A 50 3.72 7.45 -7.90
CA LEU A 50 4.87 6.79 -7.28
C LEU A 50 5.54 7.80 -6.34
N ALA A 51 5.30 7.66 -5.03
CA ALA A 51 5.96 8.40 -3.97
C ALA A 51 7.27 7.69 -3.62
N ASP A 52 8.36 8.13 -4.25
CA ASP A 52 9.66 7.47 -4.10
C ASP A 52 10.38 7.98 -2.86
N GLU A 53 10.86 7.05 -2.01
CA GLU A 53 11.52 7.32 -0.72
C GLU A 53 10.67 8.19 0.23
N ILE A 54 9.42 7.81 0.46
CA ILE A 54 8.44 8.59 1.25
C ILE A 54 8.97 8.97 2.64
N ASN A 55 9.84 8.17 3.22
CA ASN A 55 10.46 8.39 4.53
C ASN A 55 11.54 9.50 4.52
N ARG A 56 11.91 10.09 3.38
CA ARG A 56 12.87 11.20 3.30
C ARG A 56 12.21 12.58 3.42
N ALA A 57 10.91 12.69 3.23
CA ALA A 57 10.22 13.98 3.33
C ALA A 57 9.70 14.25 4.75
N PRO A 58 9.57 15.53 5.12
CA PRO A 58 9.01 15.93 6.41
C PRO A 58 7.59 15.39 6.63
N ALA A 59 7.21 15.18 7.90
CA ALA A 59 5.91 14.64 8.29
C ALA A 59 4.70 15.40 7.69
N LYS A 60 4.83 16.72 7.44
CA LYS A 60 3.77 17.51 6.81
C LYS A 60 3.46 17.07 5.38
N VAL A 61 4.49 16.71 4.61
CA VAL A 61 4.33 16.22 3.22
C VAL A 61 3.73 14.81 3.22
N GLN A 62 4.26 13.95 4.09
CA GLN A 62 3.71 12.60 4.28
C GLN A 62 2.22 12.68 4.65
N SER A 63 1.85 13.55 5.60
CA SER A 63 0.45 13.74 6.01
C SER A 63 -0.44 14.22 4.87
N ALA A 64 0.03 15.16 4.03
CA ALA A 64 -0.73 15.65 2.89
C ALA A 64 -1.01 14.54 1.86
N LEU A 65 -0.02 13.66 1.58
CA LEU A 65 -0.22 12.51 0.71
C LEU A 65 -1.25 11.52 1.29
N LEU A 66 -1.12 11.21 2.58
CA LEU A 66 -2.00 10.26 3.27
C LEU A 66 -3.43 10.77 3.41
N GLU A 67 -3.62 12.07 3.59
CA GLU A 67 -4.93 12.72 3.58
C GLU A 67 -5.58 12.59 2.20
N ALA A 68 -4.86 12.94 1.12
CA ALA A 68 -5.35 12.78 -0.23
C ALA A 68 -5.70 11.33 -0.60
N MET A 69 -4.95 10.34 -0.09
CA MET A 69 -5.26 8.92 -0.26
C MET A 69 -6.58 8.52 0.39
N GLN A 70 -6.89 9.08 1.56
CA GLN A 70 -8.10 8.74 2.32
C GLN A 70 -9.34 9.47 1.80
N GLU A 71 -9.20 10.79 1.67
CA GLU A 71 -10.33 11.67 1.33
C GLU A 71 -10.66 11.65 -0.17
N ARG A 72 -9.77 11.14 -1.02
CA ARG A 72 -9.90 11.14 -2.48
C ARG A 72 -10.11 12.53 -3.05
N GLN A 73 -9.68 13.54 -2.32
CA GLN A 73 -9.74 14.96 -2.69
C GLN A 73 -8.59 15.72 -2.06
N VAL A 74 -8.32 16.90 -2.58
CA VAL A 74 -7.30 17.82 -2.08
C VAL A 74 -7.87 19.21 -1.97
N THR A 75 -7.58 19.92 -0.87
CA THR A 75 -7.98 21.31 -0.68
C THR A 75 -6.82 22.25 -1.00
N ILE A 76 -7.05 23.20 -1.90
CA ILE A 76 -6.09 24.24 -2.29
C ILE A 76 -6.74 25.60 -2.04
N GLY A 77 -6.19 26.35 -1.07
CA GLY A 77 -6.84 27.58 -0.61
C GLY A 77 -8.17 27.27 0.09
N THR A 78 -9.28 27.69 -0.49
CA THR A 78 -10.64 27.49 0.04
C THR A 78 -11.44 26.46 -0.76
N GLU A 79 -10.87 25.89 -1.81
CA GLU A 79 -11.59 24.98 -2.72
C GLU A 79 -11.06 23.55 -2.59
N SER A 80 -11.98 22.58 -2.61
CA SER A 80 -11.67 21.16 -2.61
C SER A 80 -11.84 20.58 -4.01
N PHE A 81 -10.85 19.82 -4.46
CA PHE A 81 -10.79 19.21 -5.78
C PHE A 81 -10.76 17.69 -5.63
N PRO A 82 -11.72 16.95 -6.20
CA PRO A 82 -11.69 15.51 -6.21
C PRO A 82 -10.53 15.00 -7.07
N LEU A 83 -9.97 13.86 -6.67
CA LEU A 83 -8.98 13.12 -7.45
C LEU A 83 -9.67 12.17 -8.41
N GLU A 84 -9.13 12.05 -9.62
CA GLU A 84 -9.70 11.17 -10.65
C GLU A 84 -9.48 9.69 -10.29
N GLU A 85 -10.52 8.88 -10.50
CA GLU A 85 -10.43 7.44 -10.33
C GLU A 85 -10.09 6.71 -11.65
N PRO A 86 -9.36 5.58 -11.61
CA PRO A 86 -8.77 4.95 -10.42
C PRO A 86 -7.59 5.76 -9.88
N PHE A 87 -7.52 5.92 -8.57
CA PHE A 87 -6.41 6.59 -7.90
C PHE A 87 -5.62 5.60 -7.05
N LEU A 88 -4.34 5.44 -7.33
CA LEU A 88 -3.44 4.53 -6.63
C LEU A 88 -2.12 5.22 -6.29
N VAL A 89 -1.73 5.12 -5.03
CA VAL A 89 -0.42 5.56 -4.56
C VAL A 89 0.44 4.34 -4.25
N LEU A 90 1.61 4.31 -4.87
CA LEU A 90 2.70 3.38 -4.59
C LEU A 90 3.77 4.18 -3.86
N ALA A 91 4.12 3.80 -2.65
CA ALA A 91 5.19 4.45 -1.90
C ALA A 91 6.35 3.48 -1.73
N THR A 92 7.59 3.95 -1.92
CA THR A 92 8.79 3.17 -1.64
C THR A 92 9.45 3.66 -0.35
N GLN A 93 10.08 2.74 0.36
CA GLN A 93 10.97 3.01 1.47
C GLN A 93 12.28 2.28 1.21
N ASN A 94 13.40 2.95 1.43
CA ASN A 94 14.70 2.31 1.42
C ASN A 94 15.11 1.99 2.87
N PRO A 95 15.14 0.72 3.29
CA PRO A 95 15.49 0.36 4.67
C PRO A 95 16.98 0.54 4.99
N ILE A 96 17.84 0.65 3.98
CA ILE A 96 19.30 0.68 4.15
C ILE A 96 19.77 2.10 4.53
N GLU A 97 19.11 3.13 3.99
CA GLU A 97 19.43 4.53 4.29
C GLU A 97 18.65 5.02 5.51
N GLN A 98 19.34 5.09 6.66
CA GLN A 98 18.73 5.57 7.92
C GLN A 98 19.01 7.06 8.18
N GLU A 99 20.08 7.64 7.64
CA GLU A 99 20.42 9.06 7.83
C GLU A 99 19.46 9.98 7.07
N GLY A 100 18.92 10.99 7.77
CA GLY A 100 18.01 11.99 7.18
C GLY A 100 16.62 11.44 6.85
N THR A 101 16.18 10.34 7.50
CA THR A 101 14.84 9.78 7.31
C THR A 101 13.88 10.19 8.43
N TYR A 102 12.62 10.33 8.06
CA TYR A 102 11.49 10.57 8.96
C TYR A 102 10.58 9.34 8.89
N PRO A 103 10.72 8.38 9.82
CA PRO A 103 9.89 7.18 9.80
C PRO A 103 8.42 7.56 9.89
N LEU A 104 7.58 6.89 9.09
CA LEU A 104 6.15 7.07 9.20
C LEU A 104 5.66 6.47 10.53
N PRO A 105 4.85 7.21 11.31
CA PRO A 105 4.17 6.65 12.47
C PRO A 105 3.29 5.45 12.08
N GLU A 106 3.12 4.50 12.98
CA GLU A 106 2.33 3.27 12.79
C GLU A 106 0.93 3.55 12.22
N ALA A 107 0.22 4.52 12.79
CA ALA A 107 -1.11 4.93 12.33
C ALA A 107 -1.14 5.45 10.88
N GLN A 108 0.00 5.90 10.36
CA GLN A 108 0.16 6.35 8.98
C GLN A 108 0.49 5.18 8.05
N VAL A 109 1.35 4.26 8.48
CA VAL A 109 1.69 3.05 7.73
C VAL A 109 0.47 2.14 7.58
N ASP A 110 -0.39 2.04 8.60
CA ASP A 110 -1.66 1.28 8.59
C ASP A 110 -2.66 1.74 7.50
N ARG A 111 -2.47 2.92 6.92
CA ARG A 111 -3.31 3.44 5.81
C ARG A 111 -2.99 2.80 4.46
N PHE A 112 -1.80 2.22 4.30
CA PHE A 112 -1.46 1.45 3.11
C PHE A 112 -2.10 0.06 3.18
N MET A 113 -2.75 -0.35 2.10
CA MET A 113 -3.44 -1.64 2.06
C MET A 113 -2.45 -2.81 2.15
N LEU A 114 -1.35 -2.73 1.40
CA LEU A 114 -0.34 -3.76 1.29
C LEU A 114 1.06 -3.18 1.50
N LYS A 115 1.94 -3.96 2.10
CA LYS A 115 3.39 -3.74 2.10
C LYS A 115 4.06 -4.93 1.42
N VAL A 116 4.56 -4.71 0.21
CA VAL A 116 5.26 -5.71 -0.58
C VAL A 116 6.76 -5.58 -0.32
N VAL A 117 7.42 -6.68 -0.01
CA VAL A 117 8.88 -6.76 0.09
C VAL A 117 9.44 -7.10 -1.28
N ILE A 118 10.39 -6.31 -1.74
CA ILE A 118 11.11 -6.54 -3.00
C ILE A 118 12.52 -6.98 -2.65
N ASP A 119 12.86 -8.19 -3.04
CA ASP A 119 14.17 -8.79 -2.82
C ASP A 119 15.05 -8.63 -4.07
N TYR A 120 16.33 -9.00 -3.95
CA TYR A 120 17.23 -9.04 -5.08
C TYR A 120 16.75 -10.04 -6.14
N PRO A 121 16.95 -9.74 -7.44
CA PRO A 121 16.60 -10.67 -8.51
C PRO A 121 17.45 -11.95 -8.44
N ALA A 122 16.90 -13.04 -8.95
CA ALA A 122 17.66 -14.27 -9.09
C ALA A 122 18.80 -14.10 -10.13
N LYS A 123 19.84 -14.92 -10.02
CA LYS A 123 21.04 -14.83 -10.90
C LYS A 123 20.71 -14.83 -12.40
N ASP A 124 19.70 -15.58 -12.82
CA ASP A 124 19.31 -15.62 -14.23
C ASP A 124 18.52 -14.39 -14.66
N ASP A 125 17.75 -13.78 -13.72
CA ASP A 125 17.06 -12.51 -13.95
C ASP A 125 18.07 -11.36 -14.07
N GLU A 126 19.16 -11.35 -13.30
CA GLU A 126 20.22 -10.36 -13.44
C GLU A 126 20.85 -10.38 -14.84
N LYS A 127 21.05 -11.58 -15.43
CA LYS A 127 21.53 -11.68 -16.81
C LYS A 127 20.55 -11.07 -17.82
N LEU A 128 19.23 -11.24 -17.58
CA LEU A 128 18.20 -10.62 -18.42
C LEU A 128 18.22 -9.10 -18.26
N ILE A 129 18.36 -8.60 -17.05
CA ILE A 129 18.47 -7.17 -16.74
C ILE A 129 19.67 -6.57 -17.48
N ILE A 130 20.85 -7.21 -17.42
CA ILE A 130 22.05 -6.77 -18.15
C ILE A 130 21.76 -6.69 -19.66
N ARG A 131 21.19 -7.75 -20.23
CA ARG A 131 20.89 -7.81 -21.68
C ARG A 131 19.90 -6.72 -22.09
N GLN A 132 18.85 -6.48 -21.30
CA GLN A 132 17.86 -5.46 -21.58
C GLN A 132 18.42 -4.04 -21.46
N ASN A 133 19.27 -3.77 -20.47
CA ASN A 133 19.88 -2.45 -20.29
C ASN A 133 20.96 -2.14 -21.33
N LEU A 134 21.62 -3.15 -21.88
CA LEU A 134 22.56 -2.99 -22.99
C LEU A 134 21.88 -2.95 -24.37
N ALA A 135 20.59 -3.27 -24.43
CA ALA A 135 19.82 -3.15 -25.68
C ALA A 135 19.58 -1.68 -26.02
N LYS A 136 19.62 -1.34 -27.32
CA LYS A 136 19.46 0.04 -27.80
C LYS A 136 18.06 0.61 -27.60
N GLU A 137 17.05 -0.27 -27.44
CA GLU A 137 15.65 0.14 -27.27
C GLU A 137 14.98 -0.69 -26.18
N PHE A 138 14.33 0.00 -25.24
CA PHE A 138 13.41 -0.64 -24.29
C PHE A 138 12.04 -0.84 -24.95
N PRO A 139 11.41 -2.01 -24.81
CA PRO A 139 10.06 -2.22 -25.31
C PRO A 139 9.09 -1.25 -24.60
N LYS A 140 8.36 -0.45 -25.39
CA LYS A 140 7.30 0.41 -24.86
C LYS A 140 6.06 -0.42 -24.61
N THR A 141 5.50 -0.30 -23.41
CA THR A 141 4.20 -0.92 -23.08
C THR A 141 3.09 -0.20 -23.84
N GLN A 142 2.16 -0.99 -24.37
CA GLN A 142 0.95 -0.50 -25.04
C GLN A 142 -0.23 -0.59 -24.08
N PRO A 143 -1.24 0.30 -24.19
CA PRO A 143 -2.49 0.15 -23.45
C PRO A 143 -3.21 -1.15 -23.82
N VAL A 144 -3.59 -1.94 -22.81
CA VAL A 144 -4.33 -3.20 -22.98
C VAL A 144 -5.67 -3.20 -22.27
N ILE A 145 -5.88 -2.25 -21.34
CA ILE A 145 -7.12 -2.12 -20.57
C ILE A 145 -7.37 -0.63 -20.29
N SER A 146 -8.62 -0.21 -20.27
CA SER A 146 -8.98 1.16 -19.93
C SER A 146 -9.18 1.37 -18.44
N ALA A 147 -9.06 2.62 -17.97
CA ALA A 147 -9.40 3.01 -16.60
C ALA A 147 -10.85 2.65 -16.25
N SER A 148 -11.79 2.82 -17.17
CA SER A 148 -13.20 2.45 -16.98
C SER A 148 -13.39 0.94 -16.78
N ALA A 149 -12.63 0.10 -17.47
CA ALA A 149 -12.69 -1.34 -17.28
C ALA A 149 -12.16 -1.76 -15.89
N ILE A 150 -11.14 -1.07 -15.35
CA ILE A 150 -10.67 -1.28 -13.98
C ILE A 150 -11.77 -0.90 -12.97
N LEU A 151 -12.45 0.22 -13.18
CA LEU A 151 -13.55 0.63 -12.30
C LEU A 151 -14.72 -0.37 -12.36
N ALA A 152 -15.06 -0.87 -13.54
CA ALA A 152 -16.08 -1.92 -13.69
C ALA A 152 -15.67 -3.21 -12.97
N ALA A 153 -14.39 -3.64 -13.09
CA ALA A 153 -13.88 -4.79 -12.37
C ALA A 153 -13.94 -4.61 -10.84
N ARG A 154 -13.70 -3.40 -10.32
CA ARG A 154 -13.84 -3.10 -8.87
C ARG A 154 -15.27 -3.33 -8.38
N GLU A 155 -16.29 -3.00 -9.16
CA GLU A 155 -17.67 -3.28 -8.78
C GLU A 155 -17.95 -4.79 -8.73
N VAL A 156 -17.45 -5.56 -9.70
CA VAL A 156 -17.56 -7.03 -9.67
C VAL A 156 -16.83 -7.65 -8.47
N VAL A 157 -15.66 -7.13 -8.10
CA VAL A 157 -14.92 -7.59 -6.91
C VAL A 157 -15.73 -7.41 -5.63
N LYS A 158 -16.53 -6.34 -5.51
CA LYS A 158 -17.41 -6.15 -4.34
C LYS A 158 -18.45 -7.25 -4.19
N GLU A 159 -18.93 -7.81 -5.31
CA GLU A 159 -19.94 -8.87 -5.34
C GLU A 159 -19.35 -10.28 -5.07
N VAL A 160 -18.03 -10.44 -5.06
CA VAL A 160 -17.40 -11.73 -4.69
C VAL A 160 -17.88 -12.13 -3.30
N TYR A 161 -18.43 -13.34 -3.19
CA TYR A 161 -19.03 -13.84 -1.96
C TYR A 161 -17.96 -14.10 -0.89
N LEU A 162 -18.23 -13.65 0.32
CA LEU A 162 -17.42 -13.89 1.50
C LEU A 162 -18.32 -14.60 2.53
N ASP A 163 -18.00 -15.84 2.85
CA ASP A 163 -18.76 -16.63 3.82
C ASP A 163 -18.46 -16.18 5.25
N GLU A 164 -19.45 -16.25 6.14
CA GLU A 164 -19.31 -15.89 7.56
C GLU A 164 -18.15 -16.65 8.24
N LYS A 165 -17.91 -17.90 7.87
CA LYS A 165 -16.76 -18.67 8.40
C LYS A 165 -15.42 -18.06 7.99
N ILE A 166 -15.34 -17.55 6.76
CA ILE A 166 -14.13 -16.86 6.29
C ILE A 166 -13.99 -15.48 6.97
N GLU A 167 -15.11 -14.76 7.22
CA GLU A 167 -15.09 -13.54 8.02
C GLU A 167 -14.55 -13.79 9.42
N ASN A 168 -15.05 -14.86 10.10
CA ASN A 168 -14.56 -15.27 11.41
C ASN A 168 -13.08 -15.63 11.37
N TYR A 169 -12.63 -16.37 10.35
CA TYR A 169 -11.21 -16.73 10.17
C TYR A 169 -10.32 -15.47 10.04
N ILE A 170 -10.75 -14.47 9.27
CA ILE A 170 -10.05 -13.19 9.15
C ILE A 170 -9.97 -12.49 10.52
N VAL A 171 -11.09 -12.45 11.24
CA VAL A 171 -11.16 -11.80 12.56
C VAL A 171 -10.25 -12.52 13.55
N ASP A 172 -10.25 -13.85 13.59
CA ASP A 172 -9.40 -14.65 14.46
C ASP A 172 -7.91 -14.40 14.19
N ILE A 173 -7.49 -14.35 12.91
CA ILE A 173 -6.10 -14.02 12.53
C ILE A 173 -5.72 -12.64 13.10
N VAL A 174 -6.57 -11.63 12.91
CA VAL A 174 -6.28 -10.26 13.37
C VAL A 174 -6.31 -10.16 14.89
N PHE A 175 -7.27 -10.81 15.56
CA PHE A 175 -7.33 -10.84 17.03
C PHE A 175 -6.15 -11.58 17.65
N ALA A 176 -5.66 -12.65 17.03
CA ALA A 176 -4.45 -13.35 17.49
C ALA A 176 -3.21 -12.45 17.50
N THR A 177 -3.16 -11.41 16.68
CA THR A 177 -2.07 -10.41 16.75
C THR A 177 -2.16 -9.50 17.97
N ARG A 178 -3.36 -9.33 18.57
CA ARG A 178 -3.61 -8.46 19.73
C ARG A 178 -3.62 -9.22 21.03
N ASN A 179 -4.22 -10.41 21.03
CA ASN A 179 -4.43 -11.26 22.17
C ASN A 179 -3.93 -12.67 21.86
N PRO A 180 -2.62 -12.89 21.66
CA PRO A 180 -2.09 -14.19 21.26
C PRO A 180 -2.39 -15.30 22.28
N GLU A 181 -2.53 -14.97 23.58
CA GLU A 181 -2.83 -15.92 24.64
C GLU A 181 -4.18 -16.60 24.45
N ASP A 182 -5.20 -15.87 23.94
CA ASP A 182 -6.53 -16.41 23.68
C ASP A 182 -6.52 -17.51 22.60
N TYR A 183 -5.45 -17.52 21.77
CA TYR A 183 -5.23 -18.44 20.66
C TYR A 183 -4.10 -19.45 20.93
N LYS A 184 -3.70 -19.66 22.19
CA LYS A 184 -2.60 -20.55 22.60
C LYS A 184 -1.24 -20.22 21.98
N LEU A 185 -1.01 -18.93 21.70
CA LEU A 185 0.22 -18.36 21.16
C LEU A 185 0.98 -17.59 22.27
N ASN A 186 1.05 -18.17 23.47
CA ASN A 186 1.60 -17.51 24.67
C ASN A 186 3.02 -16.99 24.47
N ASP A 187 3.84 -17.69 23.71
CA ASP A 187 5.23 -17.29 23.42
C ASP A 187 5.30 -15.98 22.62
N TYR A 188 4.25 -15.63 21.90
CA TYR A 188 4.20 -14.41 21.09
C TYR A 188 3.77 -13.17 21.89
N SER A 189 3.12 -13.33 23.07
CA SER A 189 2.72 -12.19 23.91
C SER A 189 3.87 -11.27 24.28
N ARG A 190 5.08 -11.83 24.51
CA ARG A 190 6.28 -11.06 24.85
C ARG A 190 6.97 -10.46 23.63
N LEU A 191 6.64 -10.94 22.42
CA LEU A 191 7.31 -10.58 21.17
C LEU A 191 6.55 -9.47 20.40
N ILE A 192 5.25 -9.31 20.65
CA ILE A 192 4.40 -8.33 19.98
C ILE A 192 4.21 -7.11 20.89
N SER A 193 4.64 -5.93 20.40
CA SER A 193 4.43 -4.67 21.10
C SER A 193 3.04 -4.08 20.87
N TYR A 194 2.51 -4.24 19.65
CA TYR A 194 1.12 -3.93 19.28
C TYR A 194 0.66 -4.81 18.12
N GLY A 195 -0.63 -5.16 18.13
CA GLY A 195 -1.27 -5.94 17.08
C GLY A 195 -1.99 -5.08 16.03
N ALA A 196 -2.46 -5.73 14.98
CA ALA A 196 -3.09 -5.09 13.84
C ALA A 196 -4.45 -4.45 14.19
N SER A 197 -4.76 -3.30 13.59
CA SER A 197 -6.01 -2.55 13.76
C SER A 197 -7.19 -3.22 13.00
N PRO A 198 -8.46 -2.79 13.22
CA PRO A 198 -9.59 -3.26 12.41
C PRO A 198 -9.43 -2.99 10.91
N ARG A 199 -8.59 -2.04 10.50
CA ARG A 199 -8.23 -1.83 9.09
C ARG A 199 -7.58 -3.07 8.47
N ALA A 200 -6.87 -3.87 9.25
CA ALA A 200 -6.28 -5.13 8.78
C ALA A 200 -7.36 -6.13 8.35
N SER A 201 -8.44 -6.29 9.14
CA SER A 201 -9.55 -7.18 8.78
C SER A 201 -10.22 -6.73 7.50
N ILE A 202 -10.46 -5.43 7.33
CA ILE A 202 -11.02 -4.85 6.11
C ILE A 202 -10.09 -5.08 4.92
N ALA A 203 -8.78 -4.82 5.09
CA ALA A 203 -7.79 -4.99 4.05
C ALA A 203 -7.65 -6.46 3.62
N LEU A 204 -7.66 -7.41 4.58
CA LEU A 204 -7.64 -8.85 4.29
C LEU A 204 -8.86 -9.28 3.47
N ALA A 205 -10.07 -8.86 3.89
CA ALA A 205 -11.30 -9.17 3.17
C ALA A 205 -11.29 -8.62 1.74
N GLN A 206 -10.90 -7.36 1.57
CA GLN A 206 -10.83 -6.71 0.25
C GLN A 206 -9.76 -7.33 -0.65
N ALA A 207 -8.55 -7.59 -0.11
CA ALA A 207 -7.47 -8.21 -0.86
C ALA A 207 -7.81 -9.64 -1.28
N ALA A 208 -8.43 -10.43 -0.39
CA ALA A 208 -8.86 -11.78 -0.69
C ALA A 208 -9.96 -11.85 -1.75
N LYS A 209 -10.95 -10.95 -1.70
CA LYS A 209 -11.96 -10.83 -2.78
C LYS A 209 -11.31 -10.51 -4.13
N ALA A 210 -10.37 -9.56 -4.16
CA ALA A 210 -9.64 -9.22 -5.37
C ALA A 210 -8.78 -10.41 -5.85
N TYR A 211 -8.15 -11.14 -4.93
CA TYR A 211 -7.36 -12.32 -5.27
C TYR A 211 -8.22 -13.45 -5.83
N ALA A 212 -9.39 -13.73 -5.23
CA ALA A 212 -10.36 -14.70 -5.74
C ALA A 212 -10.85 -14.32 -7.16
N PHE A 213 -11.17 -13.03 -7.38
CA PHE A 213 -11.55 -12.51 -8.71
C PHE A 213 -10.45 -12.74 -9.75
N ILE A 214 -9.18 -12.43 -9.44
CA ILE A 214 -8.05 -12.70 -10.34
C ILE A 214 -7.91 -14.19 -10.65
N ARG A 215 -8.26 -15.05 -9.68
CA ARG A 215 -8.34 -16.52 -9.84
C ARG A 215 -9.62 -17.00 -10.52
N GLN A 216 -10.43 -16.08 -11.05
CA GLN A 216 -11.70 -16.37 -11.77
C GLN A 216 -12.72 -17.13 -10.89
N ARG A 217 -12.78 -16.80 -9.60
CA ARG A 217 -13.75 -17.34 -8.65
C ARG A 217 -14.68 -16.25 -8.13
N GLY A 218 -15.96 -16.59 -7.96
CA GLY A 218 -16.99 -15.70 -7.39
C GLY A 218 -17.10 -15.79 -5.87
N TYR A 219 -16.20 -16.49 -5.19
CA TYR A 219 -16.19 -16.66 -3.73
C TYR A 219 -14.75 -16.77 -3.20
N VAL A 220 -14.57 -16.36 -1.95
CA VAL A 220 -13.28 -16.43 -1.23
C VAL A 220 -13.11 -17.78 -0.56
N VAL A 221 -11.89 -18.29 -0.57
CA VAL A 221 -11.46 -19.50 0.18
C VAL A 221 -10.34 -19.15 1.16
N PRO A 222 -10.09 -19.98 2.20
CA PRO A 222 -9.04 -19.71 3.19
C PRO A 222 -7.65 -19.47 2.58
N GLU A 223 -7.35 -20.15 1.48
CA GLU A 223 -6.08 -20.00 0.77
C GLU A 223 -5.87 -18.58 0.21
N ASP A 224 -6.96 -17.90 -0.15
CA ASP A 224 -6.88 -16.50 -0.62
C ASP A 224 -6.46 -15.56 0.51
N ILE A 225 -6.99 -15.80 1.73
CA ILE A 225 -6.60 -15.06 2.93
C ILE A 225 -5.11 -15.29 3.20
N ARG A 226 -4.66 -16.56 3.19
CA ARG A 226 -3.27 -16.93 3.44
C ARG A 226 -2.32 -16.31 2.41
N ALA A 227 -2.73 -16.25 1.14
CA ALA A 227 -1.94 -15.69 0.05
C ALA A 227 -1.65 -14.19 0.22
N VAL A 228 -2.58 -13.42 0.80
CA VAL A 228 -2.44 -11.97 0.97
C VAL A 228 -2.04 -11.56 2.40
N CYS A 229 -2.05 -12.49 3.34
CA CYS A 229 -1.89 -12.24 4.77
C CYS A 229 -0.58 -11.53 5.11
N TYR A 230 0.54 -11.98 4.57
CA TYR A 230 1.85 -11.38 4.81
C TYR A 230 1.91 -9.92 4.34
N ASP A 231 1.44 -9.65 3.13
CA ASP A 231 1.47 -8.31 2.56
C ASP A 231 0.53 -7.34 3.29
N VAL A 232 -0.57 -7.85 3.85
CA VAL A 232 -1.51 -7.05 4.64
C VAL A 232 -1.02 -6.82 6.06
N LEU A 233 -0.40 -7.80 6.71
CA LEU A 233 -0.13 -7.74 8.15
C LEU A 233 1.30 -7.29 8.52
N ARG A 234 2.32 -7.51 7.66
CA ARG A 234 3.72 -7.29 8.05
C ARG A 234 4.05 -5.86 8.50
N HIS A 235 3.26 -4.87 8.11
CA HIS A 235 3.43 -3.47 8.52
C HIS A 235 2.43 -3.01 9.58
N ARG A 236 1.65 -3.94 10.13
CA ARG A 236 0.60 -3.68 11.12
C ARG A 236 0.85 -4.35 12.47
N ILE A 237 1.92 -5.12 12.56
CA ILE A 237 2.36 -5.79 13.79
C ILE A 237 3.69 -5.16 14.20
N GLY A 238 3.73 -4.59 15.41
CA GLY A 238 4.96 -4.09 16.00
C GLY A 238 5.64 -5.16 16.84
N LEU A 239 6.95 -5.24 16.71
CA LEU A 239 7.77 -6.16 17.49
C LEU A 239 8.35 -5.46 18.73
N THR A 240 8.70 -6.25 19.74
CA THR A 240 9.45 -5.80 20.91
C THR A 240 10.95 -5.91 20.64
N TYR A 241 11.77 -5.23 21.43
CA TYR A 241 13.22 -5.40 21.40
C TYR A 241 13.67 -6.85 21.68
N GLU A 242 12.85 -7.61 22.42
CA GLU A 242 13.10 -9.02 22.70
C GLU A 242 12.98 -9.86 21.42
N ALA A 243 11.97 -9.60 20.59
CA ALA A 243 11.84 -10.25 19.29
C ALA A 243 13.01 -9.94 18.37
N GLU A 244 13.45 -8.67 18.33
CA GLU A 244 14.62 -8.27 17.54
C GLU A 244 15.90 -8.98 18.03
N ALA A 245 16.10 -9.09 19.34
CA ALA A 245 17.24 -9.78 19.94
C ALA A 245 17.26 -11.29 19.63
N GLU A 246 16.09 -11.90 19.49
CA GLU A 246 15.90 -13.30 19.08
C GLU A 246 15.90 -13.50 17.56
N ASN A 247 16.06 -12.43 16.76
CA ASN A 247 15.95 -12.43 15.30
C ASN A 247 14.59 -12.94 14.79
N ILE A 248 13.51 -12.69 15.52
CA ILE A 248 12.16 -13.05 15.13
C ILE A 248 11.53 -11.88 14.39
N GLY A 249 11.16 -12.11 13.14
CA GLY A 249 10.50 -11.12 12.29
C GLY A 249 8.97 -11.16 12.37
N THR A 250 8.32 -10.12 11.84
CA THR A 250 6.86 -10.08 11.73
C THR A 250 6.31 -11.25 10.92
N GLU A 251 7.04 -11.74 9.93
CA GLU A 251 6.64 -12.87 9.09
C GLU A 251 6.64 -14.20 9.86
N ASP A 252 7.56 -14.36 10.83
CA ASP A 252 7.58 -15.53 11.72
C ASP A 252 6.34 -15.55 12.61
N ILE A 253 5.96 -14.38 13.16
CA ILE A 253 4.73 -14.22 13.95
C ILE A 253 3.49 -14.56 13.09
N ILE A 254 3.40 -14.00 11.89
CA ILE A 254 2.28 -14.27 10.97
C ILE A 254 2.22 -15.77 10.63
N THR A 255 3.35 -16.39 10.36
CA THR A 255 3.45 -17.82 10.07
C THR A 255 2.91 -18.66 11.24
N GLY A 256 3.31 -18.34 12.47
CA GLY A 256 2.84 -19.02 13.66
C GLY A 256 1.33 -18.86 13.87
N ILE A 257 0.80 -17.64 13.68
CA ILE A 257 -0.65 -17.38 13.75
C ILE A 257 -1.40 -18.22 12.72
N LEU A 258 -0.97 -18.21 11.45
CA LEU A 258 -1.60 -18.96 10.37
C LEU A 258 -1.55 -20.48 10.55
N ASN A 259 -0.57 -20.98 11.29
CA ASN A 259 -0.46 -22.41 11.61
C ASN A 259 -1.31 -22.81 12.83
N GLN A 260 -1.62 -21.86 13.71
CA GLN A 260 -2.39 -22.11 14.92
C GLN A 260 -3.89 -21.93 14.73
N ILE A 261 -4.32 -20.93 13.94
CA ILE A 261 -5.74 -20.66 13.71
C ILE A 261 -6.35 -21.76 12.84
N GLU A 262 -7.46 -22.31 13.30
CA GLU A 262 -8.20 -23.37 12.59
C GLU A 262 -8.76 -22.84 11.27
N VAL A 263 -8.54 -23.59 10.21
CA VAL A 263 -9.03 -23.27 8.87
C VAL A 263 -10.48 -23.77 8.75
N PRO A 264 -11.44 -22.90 8.37
CA PRO A 264 -12.85 -23.26 8.31
C PRO A 264 -13.23 -24.22 7.18
#